data_e26e58ace4b624e7f1733beeeee10136
#
_entry.id   e26e58ace4b624e7f1733beeeee10136
#
_cell.length_a   1.000
_cell.length_b   1.000
_cell.length_c   1.000
_cell.angle_alpha   90.00
_cell.angle_beta   90.00
_cell.angle_gamma   90.00
#
_symmetry.space_group_name_H-M   'P 1'
#
loop_
_entity.id
_entity.type
_entity.pdbx_description
1 polymer ?
#
loop_
_entity_poly.entity_id
_entity_poly.type
_entity_poly.pdbx_seq_one_letter_code
_entity_poly.pdbx_strand_id
1 'polypeptide(L)'
;MTHPRRKLIEVSIPLEAINKASAREKSIRHGHPSTLHLWWARRPLAACRAVLFAQLVDDPCSWPDRFPTEEAQEAERRRLHRVIERMVPWEASNDEHVLNEARWEIARSVAWGLGEEPPPQQDTKAILAFLQAKAPPVYDPFSGGGSIPLEAQRLGLRAYGSDLNPVAVLIGKALVEIPPKFAGLPPVNPSARADLKRSGGWHGKGAQGLAEDVRHYGQWMRDEAAKRIGHLYPKAKLKDGSEATVIAWLWARTVRSPDPAAKGAMVPLVSSFMLSTKEGKKAWVEVVIDAAEPDGWRF
;
A
#
# COMPACT_ATOMS: atom_id res chain seq x y z
N MET A 1 29.10 -31.83 13.61
CA MET A 1 27.76 -31.71 12.98
C MET A 1 27.35 -30.26 13.07
N THR A 2 27.30 -29.57 11.95
CA THR A 2 26.84 -28.19 11.93
C THR A 2 25.33 -28.20 12.18
N HIS A 3 24.90 -27.69 13.33
CA HIS A 3 23.48 -27.49 13.59
C HIS A 3 22.89 -26.56 12.49
N PRO A 4 21.70 -26.87 11.96
CA PRO A 4 21.05 -25.98 11.00
C PRO A 4 20.85 -24.61 11.64
N ARG A 5 21.24 -23.55 10.93
CA ARG A 5 21.09 -22.17 11.40
C ARG A 5 19.62 -21.83 11.52
N ARG A 6 19.21 -21.31 12.67
CA ARG A 6 17.85 -20.83 12.93
C ARG A 6 17.72 -19.39 12.49
N LYS A 7 16.59 -19.06 11.86
CA LYS A 7 16.25 -17.69 11.50
C LYS A 7 15.57 -16.98 12.66
N LEU A 8 15.63 -15.66 12.68
CA LEU A 8 15.00 -14.85 13.72
C LEU A 8 13.51 -15.17 13.88
N ILE A 9 12.80 -15.38 12.75
CA ILE A 9 11.36 -15.72 12.75
C ILE A 9 11.06 -17.05 13.45
N GLU A 10 12.01 -17.98 13.49
CA GLU A 10 11.84 -19.30 14.13
C GLU A 10 11.99 -19.24 15.65
N VAL A 11 12.50 -18.12 16.17
CA VAL A 11 12.73 -17.92 17.60
C VAL A 11 11.77 -16.88 18.16
N SER A 12 11.84 -15.64 17.72
CA SER A 12 10.89 -14.61 18.14
C SER A 12 10.89 -13.38 17.21
N ILE A 13 9.73 -12.73 17.14
CA ILE A 13 9.54 -11.44 16.44
C ILE A 13 8.62 -10.54 17.27
N PRO A 14 8.69 -9.20 17.15
CA PRO A 14 7.87 -8.26 17.92
C PRO A 14 6.45 -8.15 17.33
N LEU A 15 5.61 -9.19 17.57
CA LEU A 15 4.27 -9.32 17.00
C LEU A 15 3.35 -8.14 17.30
N GLU A 16 3.44 -7.55 18.48
CA GLU A 16 2.59 -6.43 18.86
C GLU A 16 2.83 -5.22 17.97
N ALA A 17 4.09 -4.84 17.76
CA ALA A 17 4.47 -3.72 16.90
C ALA A 17 4.06 -3.97 15.44
N ILE A 18 4.28 -5.19 14.94
CA ILE A 18 3.90 -5.61 13.58
C ILE A 18 2.38 -5.53 13.38
N ASN A 19 1.61 -6.05 14.33
CA ASN A 19 0.14 -6.03 14.26
C ASN A 19 -0.43 -4.60 14.35
N LYS A 20 0.13 -3.76 15.22
CA LYS A 20 -0.24 -2.35 15.33
C LYS A 20 -0.01 -1.59 14.03
N ALA A 21 1.17 -1.74 13.43
CA ALA A 21 1.50 -1.14 12.14
C ALA A 21 0.57 -1.65 11.02
N SER A 22 0.32 -2.97 10.95
CA SER A 22 -0.56 -3.61 9.98
C SER A 22 -2.02 -3.14 10.11
N ALA A 23 -2.50 -2.91 11.34
CA ALA A 23 -3.85 -2.39 11.57
C ALA A 23 -3.98 -0.93 11.09
N ARG A 24 -2.94 -0.11 11.32
CA ARG A 24 -2.90 1.30 10.88
C ARG A 24 -2.96 1.43 9.36
N GLU A 25 -2.34 0.53 8.59
CA GLU A 25 -2.36 0.57 7.12
C GLU A 25 -3.77 0.60 6.54
N LYS A 26 -4.75 -0.04 7.18
CA LYS A 26 -6.16 -0.06 6.74
C LYS A 26 -6.80 1.33 6.70
N SER A 27 -6.29 2.29 7.44
CA SER A 27 -6.79 3.66 7.51
C SER A 27 -6.11 4.62 6.53
N ILE A 28 -5.02 4.22 5.88
CA ILE A 28 -4.25 5.08 4.97
C ILE A 28 -5.01 5.25 3.66
N ARG A 29 -5.30 6.50 3.28
CA ARG A 29 -6.08 6.87 2.10
C ARG A 29 -5.26 7.42 0.95
N HIS A 30 -4.01 7.82 1.20
CA HIS A 30 -3.15 8.44 0.18
C HIS A 30 -1.78 7.76 0.16
N GLY A 31 -1.27 7.50 -1.05
CA GLY A 31 0.07 6.95 -1.28
C GLY A 31 0.23 5.45 -0.99
N HIS A 32 -0.73 4.80 -0.34
CA HIS A 32 -0.66 3.37 -0.10
C HIS A 32 -0.99 2.57 -1.38
N PRO A 33 -0.34 1.43 -1.67
CA PRO A 33 -0.61 0.62 -2.87
C PRO A 33 -2.07 0.20 -3.06
N SER A 34 -2.87 0.10 -1.98
CA SER A 34 -4.31 -0.15 -2.07
C SER A 34 -5.09 0.96 -2.77
N THR A 35 -4.51 2.16 -2.90
CA THR A 35 -5.13 3.28 -3.62
C THR A 35 -4.94 3.17 -5.14
N LEU A 36 -3.97 2.40 -5.60
CA LEU A 36 -3.81 2.07 -7.02
C LEU A 36 -4.93 1.11 -7.46
N HIS A 37 -5.10 0.02 -6.74
CA HIS A 37 -6.16 -0.96 -6.98
C HIS A 37 -6.47 -1.71 -5.67
N LEU A 38 -7.75 -1.84 -5.34
CA LEU A 38 -8.20 -2.66 -4.21
C LEU A 38 -8.04 -4.14 -4.56
N TRP A 39 -7.35 -4.88 -3.68
CA TRP A 39 -7.23 -6.32 -3.78
C TRP A 39 -7.69 -6.95 -2.46
N TRP A 40 -8.72 -7.78 -2.49
CA TRP A 40 -9.40 -8.30 -1.29
C TRP A 40 -8.49 -9.12 -0.36
N ALA A 41 -7.49 -9.78 -0.90
CA ALA A 41 -6.55 -10.61 -0.16
C ALA A 41 -5.16 -9.96 0.04
N ARG A 42 -5.06 -8.62 -0.09
CA ARG A 42 -3.78 -7.91 0.08
C ARG A 42 -3.24 -8.13 1.48
N ARG A 43 -1.99 -8.58 1.56
CA ARG A 43 -1.25 -8.69 2.82
C ARG A 43 -0.78 -7.31 3.27
N PRO A 44 -0.80 -7.02 4.59
CA PRO A 44 -0.22 -5.78 5.11
C PRO A 44 1.27 -5.66 4.76
N LEU A 45 1.69 -4.49 4.30
CA LEU A 45 3.08 -4.25 3.91
C LEU A 45 4.01 -4.34 5.13
N ALA A 46 3.58 -3.83 6.29
CA ALA A 46 4.30 -3.95 7.55
C ALA A 46 4.63 -5.41 7.89
N ALA A 47 3.61 -6.30 7.80
CA ALA A 47 3.80 -7.72 8.05
C ALA A 47 4.74 -8.37 7.02
N CYS A 48 4.58 -8.05 5.73
CA CYS A 48 5.47 -8.57 4.68
C CYS A 48 6.92 -8.17 4.93
N ARG A 49 7.17 -6.91 5.26
CA ARG A 49 8.51 -6.37 5.54
C ARG A 49 9.16 -7.05 6.75
N ALA A 50 8.41 -7.17 7.85
CA ALA A 50 8.90 -7.83 9.07
C ALA A 50 9.22 -9.31 8.85
N VAL A 51 8.33 -10.04 8.17
CA VAL A 51 8.51 -11.47 7.90
C VAL A 51 9.70 -11.71 6.99
N LEU A 52 9.84 -10.93 5.90
CA LEU A 52 10.98 -11.05 4.99
C LEU A 52 12.32 -10.78 5.71
N PHE A 53 12.35 -9.73 6.53
CA PHE A 53 13.53 -9.44 7.35
C PHE A 53 13.86 -10.60 8.27
N ALA A 54 12.90 -11.05 9.08
CA ALA A 54 13.12 -12.09 10.09
C ALA A 54 13.38 -13.48 9.48
N GLN A 55 12.95 -13.71 8.24
CA GLN A 55 13.25 -14.93 7.48
C GLN A 55 14.69 -14.96 6.93
N LEU A 56 15.28 -13.79 6.68
CA LEU A 56 16.61 -13.69 6.09
C LEU A 56 17.70 -13.45 7.12
N VAL A 57 17.37 -12.87 8.26
CA VAL A 57 18.30 -12.63 9.37
C VAL A 57 18.35 -13.87 10.27
N ASP A 58 19.56 -14.36 10.56
CA ASP A 58 19.77 -15.46 11.48
C ASP A 58 19.54 -15.01 12.94
N ASP A 59 18.95 -15.89 13.74
CA ASP A 59 18.91 -15.67 15.20
C ASP A 59 20.32 -15.74 15.80
N PRO A 60 20.64 -14.90 16.79
CA PRO A 60 21.96 -14.90 17.43
C PRO A 60 22.43 -16.27 17.95
N CYS A 61 21.49 -17.16 18.33
CA CYS A 61 21.86 -18.51 18.75
C CYS A 61 22.53 -19.36 17.65
N SER A 62 22.41 -18.96 16.38
CA SER A 62 23.08 -19.59 15.24
C SER A 62 24.57 -19.24 15.15
N TRP A 63 25.04 -18.29 15.96
CA TRP A 63 26.41 -17.76 15.94
C TRP A 63 27.05 -17.75 17.34
N PRO A 64 27.26 -18.95 17.97
CA PRO A 64 27.79 -19.03 19.32
C PRO A 64 29.18 -18.41 19.46
N ASP A 65 29.99 -18.43 18.41
CA ASP A 65 31.32 -17.79 18.42
C ASP A 65 31.25 -16.26 18.52
N ARG A 66 30.14 -15.65 18.07
CA ARG A 66 29.91 -14.21 18.14
C ARG A 66 29.07 -13.80 19.34
N PHE A 67 28.16 -14.68 19.77
CA PHE A 67 27.22 -14.47 20.88
C PHE A 67 27.32 -15.69 21.83
N PRO A 68 28.39 -15.77 22.65
CA PRO A 68 28.72 -16.98 23.40
C PRO A 68 27.81 -17.26 24.61
N THR A 69 27.08 -16.25 25.10
CA THR A 69 26.19 -16.41 26.24
C THR A 69 24.73 -16.14 25.86
N GLU A 70 23.80 -16.69 26.66
CA GLU A 70 22.36 -16.47 26.47
C GLU A 70 21.99 -14.99 26.59
N GLU A 71 22.64 -14.27 27.54
CA GLU A 71 22.44 -12.84 27.71
C GLU A 71 22.88 -12.03 26.48
N ALA A 72 24.03 -12.42 25.86
CA ALA A 72 24.50 -11.78 24.63
C ALA A 72 23.55 -12.04 23.45
N GLN A 73 23.07 -13.28 23.33
CA GLN A 73 22.07 -13.64 22.29
C GLN A 73 20.76 -12.85 22.49
N GLU A 74 20.29 -12.76 23.72
CA GLU A 74 19.06 -12.03 24.02
C GLU A 74 19.21 -10.51 23.83
N ALA A 75 20.39 -9.94 24.17
CA ALA A 75 20.67 -8.52 23.92
C ALA A 75 20.65 -8.20 22.42
N GLU A 76 21.30 -9.06 21.59
CA GLU A 76 21.29 -8.90 20.13
C GLU A 76 19.90 -9.13 19.54
N ARG A 77 19.15 -10.11 20.02
CA ARG A 77 17.76 -10.36 19.60
C ARG A 77 16.87 -9.14 19.86
N ARG A 78 16.97 -8.54 21.05
CA ARG A 78 16.28 -7.27 21.36
C ARG A 78 16.71 -6.14 20.44
N ARG A 79 17.98 -6.07 20.05
CA ARG A 79 18.46 -5.08 19.08
C ARG A 79 17.82 -5.29 17.70
N LEU A 80 17.76 -6.54 17.21
CA LEU A 80 17.11 -6.89 15.94
C LEU A 80 15.59 -6.62 15.96
N HIS A 81 14.93 -6.86 17.11
CA HIS A 81 13.54 -6.49 17.28
C HIS A 81 13.32 -4.97 17.13
N ARG A 82 14.21 -4.14 17.70
CA ARG A 82 14.13 -2.68 17.52
C ARG A 82 14.33 -2.26 16.05
N VAL A 83 15.11 -2.99 15.25
CA VAL A 83 15.19 -2.74 13.81
C VAL A 83 13.83 -3.00 13.16
N ILE A 84 13.18 -4.12 13.49
CA ILE A 84 11.82 -4.42 12.99
C ILE A 84 10.84 -3.33 13.41
N GLU A 85 10.80 -2.95 14.69
CA GLU A 85 9.89 -1.94 15.24
C GLU A 85 10.02 -0.58 14.55
N ARG A 86 11.25 -0.20 14.14
CA ARG A 86 11.50 1.06 13.40
C ARG A 86 11.10 0.97 11.93
N MET A 87 11.28 -0.19 11.29
CA MET A 87 11.03 -0.30 9.85
C MET A 87 9.57 -0.60 9.48
N VAL A 88 8.75 -1.19 10.39
CA VAL A 88 7.37 -1.57 10.06
C VAL A 88 6.37 -0.42 9.95
N PRO A 89 6.49 0.74 10.64
CA PRO A 89 5.57 1.85 10.44
C PRO A 89 5.52 2.30 8.98
N TRP A 90 4.32 2.74 8.56
CA TRP A 90 4.11 3.25 7.20
C TRP A 90 5.05 4.41 6.84
N GLU A 91 5.30 5.28 7.80
CA GLU A 91 6.17 6.44 7.67
C GLU A 91 7.62 6.07 7.33
N ALA A 92 8.07 4.89 7.76
CA ALA A 92 9.41 4.36 7.48
C ALA A 92 9.51 3.70 6.08
N SER A 93 8.40 3.57 5.33
CA SER A 93 8.39 2.83 4.05
C SER A 93 9.32 3.41 2.98
N ASN A 94 9.69 4.68 3.09
CA ASN A 94 10.61 5.36 2.18
C ASN A 94 11.75 6.07 2.93
N ASP A 95 11.95 5.74 4.22
CA ASP A 95 13.06 6.24 5.00
C ASP A 95 14.31 5.42 4.69
N GLU A 96 15.18 5.97 3.85
CA GLU A 96 16.40 5.29 3.40
C GLU A 96 17.37 4.97 4.55
N HIS A 97 17.38 5.76 5.62
CA HIS A 97 18.23 5.46 6.78
C HIS A 97 17.74 4.19 7.49
N VAL A 98 16.46 4.10 7.78
CA VAL A 98 15.84 2.94 8.43
C VAL A 98 15.91 1.70 7.53
N LEU A 99 15.62 1.86 6.24
CA LEU A 99 15.70 0.75 5.29
C LEU A 99 17.14 0.26 5.10
N ASN A 100 18.10 1.16 5.09
CA ASN A 100 19.51 0.78 4.91
C ASN A 100 20.05 0.00 6.13
N GLU A 101 19.61 0.34 7.33
CA GLU A 101 19.92 -0.45 8.52
C GLU A 101 19.39 -1.89 8.39
N ALA A 102 18.13 -2.04 7.99
CA ALA A 102 17.52 -3.36 7.79
C ALA A 102 18.21 -4.15 6.65
N ARG A 103 18.52 -3.49 5.53
CA ARG A 103 19.27 -4.09 4.42
C ARG A 103 20.65 -4.57 4.86
N TRP A 104 21.34 -3.79 5.66
CA TRP A 104 22.65 -4.16 6.18
C TRP A 104 22.57 -5.39 7.10
N GLU A 105 21.57 -5.49 7.98
CA GLU A 105 21.39 -6.67 8.83
C GLU A 105 21.14 -7.94 8.00
N ILE A 106 20.37 -7.85 6.93
CA ILE A 106 20.18 -8.97 6.00
C ILE A 106 21.53 -9.30 5.32
N ALA A 107 22.26 -8.30 4.82
CA ALA A 107 23.54 -8.50 4.19
C ALA A 107 24.57 -9.12 5.15
N ARG A 108 24.60 -8.67 6.41
CA ARG A 108 25.44 -9.23 7.48
C ARG A 108 25.15 -10.71 7.70
N SER A 109 23.87 -11.06 7.82
CA SER A 109 23.46 -12.45 8.04
C SER A 109 23.81 -13.34 6.84
N VAL A 110 23.57 -12.86 5.63
CA VAL A 110 23.94 -13.57 4.39
C VAL A 110 25.45 -13.75 4.28
N ALA A 111 26.25 -12.69 4.53
CA ALA A 111 27.71 -12.73 4.47
C ALA A 111 28.29 -13.76 5.46
N TRP A 112 27.86 -13.70 6.72
CA TRP A 112 28.27 -14.69 7.72
C TRP A 112 27.91 -16.12 7.31
N GLY A 113 26.73 -16.28 6.68
CA GLY A 113 26.30 -17.56 6.14
C GLY A 113 27.16 -18.12 5.03
N LEU A 114 27.82 -17.24 4.28
CA LEU A 114 28.75 -17.58 3.20
C LEU A 114 30.20 -17.65 3.67
N GLY A 115 30.51 -17.31 4.94
CA GLY A 115 31.86 -17.18 5.44
C GLY A 115 32.59 -15.95 4.90
N GLU A 116 31.85 -14.91 4.51
CA GLU A 116 32.35 -13.66 3.95
C GLU A 116 32.20 -12.52 4.98
N GLU A 117 32.96 -11.44 4.81
CA GLU A 117 32.73 -10.20 5.55
C GLU A 117 31.56 -9.40 4.96
N PRO A 118 30.71 -8.81 5.81
CA PRO A 118 29.63 -7.98 5.34
C PRO A 118 30.14 -6.68 4.69
N PRO A 119 29.38 -6.08 3.75
CA PRO A 119 29.74 -4.79 3.18
C PRO A 119 29.75 -3.69 4.26
N PRO A 120 30.50 -2.58 4.06
CA PRO A 120 30.51 -1.46 5.01
C PRO A 120 29.09 -0.92 5.25
N GLN A 121 28.71 -0.74 6.51
CA GLN A 121 27.35 -0.32 6.89
C GLN A 121 26.92 1.03 6.31
N GLN A 122 27.87 1.94 6.10
CA GLN A 122 27.66 3.28 5.58
C GLN A 122 27.56 3.32 4.04
N ASP A 123 27.94 2.23 3.36
CA ASP A 123 27.91 2.17 1.89
C ASP A 123 26.63 1.49 1.38
N THR A 124 25.58 2.27 1.24
CA THR A 124 24.28 1.79 0.69
C THR A 124 24.44 1.12 -0.67
N LYS A 125 25.35 1.60 -1.53
CA LYS A 125 25.55 1.00 -2.86
C LYS A 125 26.17 -0.38 -2.76
N ALA A 126 27.19 -0.53 -1.92
CA ALA A 126 27.82 -1.83 -1.67
C ALA A 126 26.83 -2.82 -1.04
N ILE A 127 26.00 -2.38 -0.08
CA ILE A 127 24.97 -3.20 0.54
C ILE A 127 23.97 -3.71 -0.52
N LEU A 128 23.43 -2.81 -1.34
CA LEU A 128 22.46 -3.19 -2.38
C LEU A 128 23.10 -4.13 -3.41
N ALA A 129 24.32 -3.85 -3.86
CA ALA A 129 25.04 -4.71 -4.80
C ALA A 129 25.26 -6.11 -4.20
N PHE A 130 25.64 -6.19 -2.93
CA PHE A 130 25.84 -7.45 -2.22
C PHE A 130 24.53 -8.25 -2.13
N LEU A 131 23.41 -7.60 -1.72
CA LEU A 131 22.12 -8.26 -1.64
C LEU A 131 21.62 -8.76 -2.99
N GLN A 132 21.77 -7.96 -4.04
CA GLN A 132 21.42 -8.36 -5.41
C GLN A 132 22.24 -9.56 -5.91
N ALA A 133 23.50 -9.67 -5.52
CA ALA A 133 24.38 -10.74 -5.97
C ALA A 133 24.25 -12.01 -5.12
N LYS A 134 24.17 -11.88 -3.80
CA LYS A 134 24.37 -12.97 -2.84
C LYS A 134 23.14 -13.38 -2.05
N ALA A 135 22.20 -12.47 -1.78
CA ALA A 135 21.00 -12.82 -1.03
C ALA A 135 20.08 -13.74 -1.86
N PRO A 136 19.40 -14.71 -1.22
CA PRO A 136 18.42 -15.54 -1.91
C PRO A 136 17.31 -14.66 -2.48
N PRO A 137 16.84 -14.98 -3.72
CA PRO A 137 15.70 -14.26 -4.30
C PRO A 137 14.41 -14.62 -3.55
N VAL A 138 13.46 -13.68 -3.57
CA VAL A 138 12.10 -13.89 -3.06
C VAL A 138 11.17 -14.18 -4.23
N TYR A 139 10.41 -15.24 -4.14
CA TYR A 139 9.41 -15.61 -5.13
C TYR A 139 8.04 -15.78 -4.46
N ASP A 140 7.05 -15.05 -4.95
CA ASP A 140 5.65 -15.16 -4.54
C ASP A 140 4.82 -15.72 -5.70
N PRO A 141 4.43 -17.01 -5.67
CA PRO A 141 3.67 -17.64 -6.75
C PRO A 141 2.20 -17.22 -6.79
N PHE A 142 1.69 -16.53 -5.76
CA PHE A 142 0.31 -16.05 -5.63
C PHE A 142 0.30 -14.57 -5.23
N SER A 143 0.99 -13.74 -6.03
CA SER A 143 1.37 -12.39 -5.63
C SER A 143 0.19 -11.42 -5.41
N GLY A 144 -0.99 -11.70 -5.98
CA GLY A 144 -2.21 -10.93 -5.76
C GLY A 144 -1.97 -9.42 -5.89
N GLY A 145 -2.14 -8.71 -4.78
CA GLY A 145 -1.89 -7.28 -4.71
C GLY A 145 -0.42 -6.84 -4.69
N GLY A 146 0.55 -7.76 -4.87
CA GLY A 146 1.98 -7.45 -5.01
C GLY A 146 2.70 -7.01 -3.73
N SER A 147 2.16 -7.29 -2.55
CA SER A 147 2.74 -6.82 -1.28
C SER A 147 4.12 -7.41 -1.00
N ILE A 148 4.28 -8.73 -1.17
CA ILE A 148 5.54 -9.43 -0.88
C ILE A 148 6.64 -8.99 -1.85
N PRO A 149 6.45 -9.00 -3.19
CA PRO A 149 7.47 -8.50 -4.11
C PRO A 149 7.85 -7.04 -3.89
N LEU A 150 6.88 -6.18 -3.54
CA LEU A 150 7.13 -4.77 -3.25
C LEU A 150 8.04 -4.59 -2.03
N GLU A 151 7.74 -5.28 -0.93
CA GLU A 151 8.54 -5.16 0.29
C GLU A 151 9.91 -5.85 0.17
N ALA A 152 10.00 -6.94 -0.60
CA ALA A 152 11.28 -7.55 -0.94
C ALA A 152 12.17 -6.55 -1.72
N GLN A 153 11.61 -5.83 -2.69
CA GLN A 153 12.33 -4.81 -3.45
C GLN A 153 12.79 -3.64 -2.54
N ARG A 154 11.95 -3.20 -1.60
CA ARG A 154 12.35 -2.19 -0.59
C ARG A 154 13.54 -2.62 0.25
N LEU A 155 13.58 -3.90 0.61
CA LEU A 155 14.70 -4.50 1.33
C LEU A 155 15.93 -4.80 0.44
N GLY A 156 15.93 -4.35 -0.82
CA GLY A 156 17.06 -4.52 -1.72
C GLY A 156 17.21 -5.91 -2.31
N LEU A 157 16.20 -6.77 -2.18
CA LEU A 157 16.22 -8.15 -2.65
C LEU A 157 15.76 -8.28 -4.10
N ARG A 158 16.21 -9.33 -4.79
CA ARG A 158 15.61 -9.75 -6.05
C ARG A 158 14.24 -10.33 -5.77
N ALA A 159 13.21 -9.77 -6.40
CA ALA A 159 11.82 -10.16 -6.16
C ALA A 159 11.14 -10.60 -7.45
N TYR A 160 10.44 -11.72 -7.37
CA TYR A 160 9.64 -12.29 -8.44
C TYR A 160 8.24 -12.55 -7.94
N GLY A 161 7.24 -12.26 -8.77
CA GLY A 161 5.85 -12.55 -8.47
C GLY A 161 5.17 -13.15 -9.68
N SER A 162 4.27 -14.09 -9.45
CA SER A 162 3.35 -14.61 -10.47
C SER A 162 1.94 -14.73 -9.90
N ASP A 163 0.96 -14.75 -10.80
CA ASP A 163 -0.44 -14.98 -10.44
C ASP A 163 -1.19 -15.49 -11.67
N LEU A 164 -2.23 -16.28 -11.46
CA LEU A 164 -3.11 -16.72 -12.54
C LEU A 164 -4.06 -15.61 -12.99
N ASN A 165 -4.36 -14.65 -12.09
CA ASN A 165 -5.23 -13.53 -12.41
C ASN A 165 -4.45 -12.43 -13.13
N PRO A 166 -4.77 -12.08 -14.39
CA PRO A 166 -4.05 -11.07 -15.14
C PRO A 166 -4.15 -9.67 -14.50
N VAL A 167 -5.18 -9.38 -13.72
CA VAL A 167 -5.29 -8.12 -12.97
C VAL A 167 -4.23 -8.05 -11.87
N ALA A 168 -3.98 -9.15 -11.15
CA ALA A 168 -2.91 -9.23 -10.17
C ALA A 168 -1.53 -9.01 -10.81
N VAL A 169 -1.29 -9.64 -11.96
CA VAL A 169 -0.04 -9.43 -12.73
C VAL A 169 0.13 -7.97 -13.13
N LEU A 170 -0.94 -7.31 -13.60
CA LEU A 170 -0.90 -5.89 -13.95
C LEU A 170 -0.63 -4.99 -12.73
N ILE A 171 -1.25 -5.28 -11.59
CA ILE A 171 -0.98 -4.57 -10.33
C ILE A 171 0.49 -4.73 -9.93
N GLY A 172 1.01 -5.96 -9.95
CA GLY A 172 2.41 -6.26 -9.66
C GLY A 172 3.36 -5.45 -10.55
N LYS A 173 3.13 -5.45 -11.87
CA LYS A 173 3.92 -4.66 -12.83
C LYS A 173 3.86 -3.16 -12.52
N ALA A 174 2.69 -2.63 -12.23
CA ALA A 174 2.50 -1.21 -11.92
C ALA A 174 3.20 -0.80 -10.60
N LEU A 175 3.38 -1.73 -9.66
CA LEU A 175 4.03 -1.44 -8.37
C LEU A 175 5.55 -1.64 -8.42
N VAL A 176 6.03 -2.75 -8.99
CA VAL A 176 7.43 -3.18 -8.81
C VAL A 176 8.27 -3.16 -10.08
N GLU A 177 7.66 -3.19 -11.27
CA GLU A 177 8.40 -3.25 -12.54
C GLU A 177 8.44 -1.90 -13.26
N ILE A 178 7.28 -1.26 -13.43
CA ILE A 178 7.18 -0.03 -14.24
C ILE A 178 7.88 1.16 -13.58
N PRO A 179 7.65 1.49 -12.28
CA PRO A 179 8.25 2.66 -11.68
C PRO A 179 9.78 2.68 -11.71
N PRO A 180 10.50 1.58 -11.40
CA PRO A 180 11.95 1.56 -11.52
C PRO A 180 12.48 1.74 -12.95
N LYS A 181 11.78 1.20 -13.96
CA LYS A 181 12.18 1.35 -15.37
C LYS A 181 12.17 2.78 -15.86
N PHE A 182 11.30 3.61 -15.30
CA PHE A 182 11.14 5.02 -15.68
C PHE A 182 11.69 5.98 -14.62
N ALA A 183 12.43 5.47 -13.65
CA ALA A 183 13.09 6.29 -12.64
C ALA A 183 14.10 7.26 -13.29
N GLY A 184 14.06 8.54 -12.88
CA GLY A 184 14.92 9.58 -13.40
C GLY A 184 14.59 10.08 -14.82
N LEU A 185 13.60 9.48 -15.50
CA LEU A 185 13.21 9.93 -16.83
C LEU A 185 12.18 11.07 -16.77
N PRO A 186 12.27 12.07 -17.67
CA PRO A 186 11.28 13.14 -17.76
C PRO A 186 9.95 12.60 -18.31
N PRO A 187 8.83 13.35 -18.12
CA PRO A 187 7.54 12.97 -18.71
C PRO A 187 7.63 12.79 -20.21
N VAL A 188 6.91 11.84 -20.76
CA VAL A 188 6.76 11.65 -22.20
C VAL A 188 5.85 12.72 -22.79
N ASN A 189 4.80 13.10 -22.06
CA ASN A 189 3.85 14.11 -22.49
C ASN A 189 4.53 15.51 -22.59
N PRO A 190 4.45 16.20 -23.76
CA PRO A 190 5.12 17.49 -23.95
C PRO A 190 4.59 18.58 -23.01
N SER A 191 3.29 18.62 -22.74
CA SER A 191 2.68 19.62 -21.85
C SER A 191 3.11 19.41 -20.41
N ALA A 192 3.07 18.17 -19.91
CA ALA A 192 3.55 17.81 -18.58
C ALA A 192 5.04 18.17 -18.40
N ARG A 193 5.85 17.93 -19.44
CA ARG A 193 7.26 18.31 -19.46
C ARG A 193 7.47 19.82 -19.39
N ALA A 194 6.65 20.58 -20.14
CA ALA A 194 6.72 22.05 -20.14
C ALA A 194 6.29 22.64 -18.79
N ASP A 195 5.25 22.07 -18.16
CA ASP A 195 4.75 22.48 -16.85
C ASP A 195 5.78 22.25 -15.74
N LEU A 196 6.42 21.09 -15.73
CA LEU A 196 7.52 20.82 -14.79
C LEU A 196 8.71 21.75 -14.97
N LYS A 197 9.05 22.10 -16.20
CA LYS A 197 10.12 23.07 -16.46
C LYS A 197 9.76 24.46 -15.96
N ARG A 198 8.52 24.92 -16.20
CA ARG A 198 8.05 26.25 -15.75
C ARG A 198 8.00 26.37 -14.23
N SER A 199 7.52 25.33 -13.55
CA SER A 199 7.39 25.32 -12.10
C SER A 199 8.72 25.11 -11.36
N GLY A 200 9.80 24.76 -12.06
CA GLY A 200 11.06 24.35 -11.42
C GLY A 200 10.94 23.05 -10.61
N GLY A 201 9.83 22.33 -10.77
CA GLY A 201 9.51 21.14 -9.97
C GLY A 201 10.20 19.85 -10.42
N TRP A 202 10.98 19.86 -11.50
CA TRP A 202 11.69 18.68 -11.95
C TRP A 202 12.96 18.44 -11.14
N HIS A 203 13.00 17.34 -10.43
CA HIS A 203 14.14 16.95 -9.59
C HIS A 203 14.91 15.73 -10.12
N GLY A 204 14.42 15.06 -11.17
CA GLY A 204 15.02 13.86 -11.74
C GLY A 204 15.13 12.68 -10.78
N LYS A 205 14.37 12.68 -9.69
CA LYS A 205 14.39 11.61 -8.67
C LYS A 205 13.17 10.71 -8.79
N GLY A 206 13.37 9.41 -8.52
CA GLY A 206 12.30 8.42 -8.54
C GLY A 206 11.51 8.43 -9.86
N ALA A 207 10.24 8.04 -9.82
CA ALA A 207 9.35 7.96 -10.99
C ALA A 207 8.52 9.25 -11.20
N GLN A 208 9.09 10.43 -10.93
CA GLN A 208 8.38 11.71 -11.01
C GLN A 208 7.80 11.97 -12.41
N GLY A 209 8.57 11.71 -13.47
CA GLY A 209 8.09 11.89 -14.84
C GLY A 209 6.90 11.00 -15.17
N LEU A 210 6.96 9.73 -14.79
CA LEU A 210 5.85 8.78 -14.93
C LEU A 210 4.60 9.26 -14.15
N ALA A 211 4.78 9.75 -12.94
CA ALA A 211 3.66 10.26 -12.13
C ALA A 211 2.97 11.46 -12.79
N GLU A 212 3.73 12.37 -13.41
CA GLU A 212 3.17 13.50 -14.16
C GLU A 212 2.44 13.05 -15.44
N ASP A 213 2.98 12.06 -16.15
CA ASP A 213 2.30 11.49 -17.31
C ASP A 213 0.97 10.85 -16.90
N VAL A 214 0.95 10.03 -15.85
CA VAL A 214 -0.29 9.41 -15.32
C VAL A 214 -1.31 10.47 -14.92
N ARG A 215 -0.88 11.56 -14.25
CA ARG A 215 -1.77 12.67 -13.87
C ARG A 215 -2.35 13.37 -15.09
N HIS A 216 -1.51 13.68 -16.08
CA HIS A 216 -1.91 14.40 -17.29
C HIS A 216 -2.88 13.57 -18.14
N TYR A 217 -2.56 12.30 -18.42
CA TYR A 217 -3.44 11.42 -19.19
C TYR A 217 -4.72 11.06 -18.43
N GLY A 218 -4.66 10.93 -17.10
CA GLY A 218 -5.84 10.74 -16.26
C GLY A 218 -6.79 11.94 -16.32
N GLN A 219 -6.24 13.16 -16.29
CA GLN A 219 -7.00 14.39 -16.49
C GLN A 219 -7.66 14.42 -17.87
N TRP A 220 -6.90 14.13 -18.91
CA TRP A 220 -7.41 14.08 -20.28
C TRP A 220 -8.54 13.06 -20.43
N MET A 221 -8.36 11.84 -19.89
CA MET A 221 -9.40 10.80 -19.92
C MET A 221 -10.68 11.25 -19.23
N ARG A 222 -10.55 11.90 -18.07
CA ARG A 222 -11.71 12.43 -17.32
C ARG A 222 -12.45 13.48 -18.14
N ASP A 223 -11.73 14.41 -18.73
CA ASP A 223 -12.33 15.53 -19.48
C ASP A 223 -12.97 15.02 -20.77
N GLU A 224 -12.36 14.05 -21.44
CA GLU A 224 -12.92 13.41 -22.63
C GLU A 224 -14.15 12.55 -22.30
N ALA A 225 -14.14 11.80 -21.19
CA ALA A 225 -15.30 11.08 -20.71
C ALA A 225 -16.47 12.03 -20.38
N ALA A 226 -16.18 13.16 -19.71
CA ALA A 226 -17.20 14.16 -19.40
C ALA A 226 -17.86 14.73 -20.66
N LYS A 227 -17.11 14.95 -21.74
CA LYS A 227 -17.67 15.39 -23.03
C LYS A 227 -18.58 14.33 -23.66
N ARG A 228 -18.17 13.06 -23.61
CA ARG A 228 -18.89 11.97 -24.30
C ARG A 228 -20.13 11.50 -23.55
N ILE A 229 -20.04 11.37 -22.24
CA ILE A 229 -21.10 10.74 -21.42
C ILE A 229 -21.62 11.63 -20.29
N GLY A 230 -21.05 12.82 -20.07
CA GLY A 230 -21.48 13.71 -18.97
C GLY A 230 -22.95 14.10 -19.01
N HIS A 231 -23.54 14.19 -20.21
CA HIS A 231 -24.99 14.48 -20.40
C HIS A 231 -25.90 13.34 -19.93
N LEU A 232 -25.38 12.13 -19.74
CA LEU A 232 -26.15 10.98 -19.23
C LEU A 232 -26.27 10.99 -17.69
N TYR A 233 -25.52 11.85 -17.01
CA TYR A 233 -25.52 11.97 -15.56
C TYR A 233 -26.37 13.16 -15.13
N PRO A 234 -27.51 12.95 -14.43
CA PRO A 234 -28.34 14.05 -13.97
C PRO A 234 -27.58 14.90 -12.94
N LYS A 235 -27.79 16.20 -13.01
CA LYS A 235 -27.28 17.13 -12.02
C LYS A 235 -28.19 17.19 -10.80
N ALA A 236 -27.62 17.46 -9.64
CA ALA A 236 -28.39 17.72 -8.42
C ALA A 236 -28.88 19.19 -8.41
N LYS A 237 -30.15 19.41 -8.13
CA LYS A 237 -30.71 20.75 -7.87
C LYS A 237 -30.45 21.12 -6.41
N LEU A 238 -29.80 22.24 -6.18
CA LEU A 238 -29.54 22.76 -4.83
C LEU A 238 -30.73 23.63 -4.34
N LYS A 239 -30.75 23.90 -3.02
CA LYS A 239 -31.84 24.68 -2.38
C LYS A 239 -31.94 26.11 -2.92
N ASP A 240 -30.86 26.67 -3.44
CA ASP A 240 -30.79 28.00 -4.06
C ASP A 240 -31.25 28.01 -5.54
N GLY A 241 -31.66 26.87 -6.07
CA GLY A 241 -32.07 26.70 -7.47
C GLY A 241 -30.92 26.47 -8.44
N SER A 242 -29.66 26.50 -8.00
CA SER A 242 -28.53 26.18 -8.84
C SER A 242 -28.38 24.67 -9.05
N GLU A 243 -27.61 24.30 -10.08
CA GLU A 243 -27.29 22.89 -10.37
C GLU A 243 -25.87 22.56 -10.02
N ALA A 244 -25.65 21.40 -9.41
CA ALA A 244 -24.33 20.88 -9.09
C ALA A 244 -24.09 19.52 -9.74
N THR A 245 -22.83 19.27 -10.11
CA THR A 245 -22.40 17.93 -10.57
C THR A 245 -22.38 16.98 -9.39
N VAL A 246 -23.06 15.85 -9.52
CA VAL A 246 -23.04 14.78 -8.51
C VAL A 246 -21.69 14.10 -8.53
N ILE A 247 -21.01 14.05 -7.38
CA ILE A 247 -19.70 13.44 -7.22
C ILE A 247 -19.76 11.98 -6.76
N ALA A 248 -20.86 11.56 -6.15
CA ALA A 248 -21.09 10.19 -5.71
C ALA A 248 -22.59 9.90 -5.63
N TRP A 249 -22.98 8.68 -5.91
CA TRP A 249 -24.33 8.15 -5.77
C TRP A 249 -24.32 7.08 -4.69
N LEU A 250 -25.19 7.25 -3.69
CA LEU A 250 -25.43 6.22 -2.69
C LEU A 250 -26.69 5.44 -3.09
N TRP A 251 -26.54 4.14 -3.25
CA TRP A 251 -27.62 3.25 -3.63
C TRP A 251 -28.14 2.48 -2.43
N ALA A 252 -29.45 2.43 -2.29
CA ALA A 252 -30.12 1.56 -1.34
C ALA A 252 -31.10 0.63 -2.08
N ARG A 253 -31.19 -0.62 -1.62
CA ARG A 253 -32.26 -1.49 -2.06
C ARG A 253 -33.57 -1.06 -1.41
N THR A 254 -34.68 -1.16 -2.13
CA THR A 254 -36.01 -0.94 -1.59
C THR A 254 -36.81 -2.22 -1.65
N VAL A 255 -37.73 -2.39 -0.72
CA VAL A 255 -38.71 -3.48 -0.68
C VAL A 255 -40.10 -2.89 -0.45
N ARG A 256 -41.15 -3.55 -0.97
CA ARG A 256 -42.52 -3.16 -0.66
C ARG A 256 -42.83 -3.42 0.80
N SER A 257 -43.44 -2.46 1.46
CA SER A 257 -43.93 -2.61 2.82
C SER A 257 -44.91 -3.78 2.90
N PRO A 258 -44.77 -4.72 3.84
CA PRO A 258 -45.75 -5.75 4.10
C PRO A 258 -46.97 -5.23 4.86
N ASP A 259 -46.91 -4.01 5.39
CA ASP A 259 -48.01 -3.37 6.09
C ASP A 259 -49.13 -2.93 5.09
N PRO A 260 -50.36 -3.46 5.21
CA PRO A 260 -51.48 -3.04 4.33
C PRO A 260 -51.77 -1.54 4.43
N ALA A 261 -51.54 -0.91 5.59
CA ALA A 261 -51.75 0.53 5.79
C ALA A 261 -50.82 1.39 4.95
N ALA A 262 -49.62 0.86 4.64
CA ALA A 262 -48.63 1.54 3.80
C ALA A 262 -48.92 1.45 2.28
N LYS A 263 -50.03 0.79 1.86
CA LYS A 263 -50.49 0.68 0.47
C LYS A 263 -49.39 0.30 -0.53
N GLY A 264 -48.42 -0.50 -0.09
CA GLY A 264 -47.29 -0.97 -0.94
C GLY A 264 -46.16 0.06 -1.13
N ALA A 265 -46.04 1.04 -0.26
CA ALA A 265 -44.93 2.00 -0.23
C ALA A 265 -43.56 1.27 -0.23
N MET A 266 -42.61 1.79 -0.96
CA MET A 266 -41.25 1.24 -1.03
C MET A 266 -40.45 1.66 0.19
N VAL A 267 -39.89 0.70 0.90
CA VAL A 267 -39.06 0.94 2.11
C VAL A 267 -37.59 0.79 1.77
N PRO A 268 -36.76 1.84 1.95
CA PRO A 268 -35.31 1.74 1.72
C PRO A 268 -34.64 0.92 2.82
N LEU A 269 -33.87 -0.11 2.41
CA LEU A 269 -33.12 -0.98 3.32
C LEU A 269 -31.77 -0.34 3.63
N VAL A 270 -31.76 0.60 4.56
CA VAL A 270 -30.56 1.30 5.03
C VAL A 270 -30.41 1.14 6.53
N SER A 271 -29.16 1.02 7.00
CA SER A 271 -28.86 0.95 8.43
C SER A 271 -28.88 2.32 9.11
N SER A 272 -28.74 3.39 8.33
CA SER A 272 -28.71 4.77 8.83
C SER A 272 -28.92 5.74 7.67
N PHE A 273 -29.58 6.86 7.95
CA PHE A 273 -29.68 8.01 7.06
C PHE A 273 -28.52 9.01 7.21
N MET A 274 -27.57 8.74 8.11
CA MET A 274 -26.38 9.57 8.28
C MET A 274 -25.39 9.34 7.12
N LEU A 275 -25.04 10.41 6.42
CA LEU A 275 -24.04 10.42 5.36
C LEU A 275 -22.63 10.67 5.91
N SER A 276 -22.52 11.45 6.99
CA SER A 276 -21.27 11.74 7.67
C SER A 276 -21.50 11.93 9.15
N THR A 277 -20.68 11.24 9.97
CA THR A 277 -20.65 11.39 11.44
C THR A 277 -19.48 12.23 11.92
N LYS A 278 -18.63 12.74 10.99
CA LYS A 278 -17.43 13.51 11.33
C LYS A 278 -17.83 14.80 12.05
N GLU A 279 -17.18 15.08 13.18
CA GLU A 279 -17.39 16.32 13.93
C GLU A 279 -17.14 17.56 13.05
N GLY A 280 -18.04 18.54 13.13
CA GLY A 280 -18.04 19.74 12.27
C GLY A 280 -18.43 19.50 10.79
N LYS A 281 -18.72 18.24 10.38
CA LYS A 281 -19.16 17.87 9.04
C LYS A 281 -20.25 16.79 9.06
N LYS A 282 -21.13 16.83 10.06
CA LYS A 282 -22.27 15.93 10.13
C LYS A 282 -23.23 16.24 8.98
N ALA A 283 -23.66 15.20 8.29
CA ALA A 283 -24.63 15.30 7.20
C ALA A 283 -25.55 14.07 7.23
N TRP A 284 -26.81 14.29 6.95
CA TRP A 284 -27.82 13.24 6.89
C TRP A 284 -28.81 13.52 5.78
N VAL A 285 -29.56 12.50 5.40
CA VAL A 285 -30.69 12.59 4.50
C VAL A 285 -31.94 12.60 5.35
N GLU A 286 -32.84 13.54 5.08
CA GLU A 286 -34.16 13.62 5.70
C GLU A 286 -35.19 12.97 4.79
N VAL A 287 -35.96 12.02 5.34
CA VAL A 287 -37.02 11.35 4.62
C VAL A 287 -38.30 12.21 4.74
N VAL A 288 -38.83 12.65 3.61
CA VAL A 288 -40.09 13.39 3.53
C VAL A 288 -41.17 12.44 2.99
N ILE A 289 -42.18 12.19 3.79
CA ILE A 289 -43.35 11.42 3.36
C ILE A 289 -44.20 12.29 2.43
N ASP A 290 -44.39 11.86 1.20
CA ASP A 290 -45.12 12.59 0.18
C ASP A 290 -45.96 11.61 -0.66
N ALA A 291 -47.26 11.63 -0.47
CA ALA A 291 -48.19 10.72 -1.16
C ALA A 291 -48.27 10.98 -2.68
N ALA A 292 -47.75 12.10 -3.17
CA ALA A 292 -47.70 12.42 -4.59
C ALA A 292 -46.49 11.75 -5.30
N GLU A 293 -45.49 11.31 -4.52
CA GLU A 293 -44.33 10.60 -5.07
C GLU A 293 -44.66 9.13 -5.37
N PRO A 294 -44.10 8.56 -6.45
CA PRO A 294 -44.36 7.16 -6.84
C PRO A 294 -44.09 6.14 -5.74
N ASP A 295 -43.11 6.39 -4.89
CA ASP A 295 -42.71 5.52 -3.78
C ASP A 295 -43.34 5.94 -2.44
N GLY A 296 -44.14 7.01 -2.41
CA GLY A 296 -44.78 7.55 -1.22
C GLY A 296 -43.86 8.41 -0.34
N TRP A 297 -42.65 8.67 -0.77
CA TRP A 297 -41.66 9.48 -0.06
C TRP A 297 -40.53 9.97 -0.98
N ARG A 298 -39.75 10.94 -0.52
CA ARG A 298 -38.54 11.46 -1.15
C ARG A 298 -37.49 11.83 -0.09
N PHE A 299 -36.31 12.11 -0.51
CA PHE A 299 -35.24 12.63 0.34
C PHE A 299 -35.06 14.14 0.19
#